data_45d80b4fc47035d55f113d4d5de3b97a
#
_entry.id   45d80b4fc47035d55f113d4d5de3b97a
#
_cell.length_a   1.000
_cell.length_b   1.000
_cell.length_c   1.000
_cell.angle_alpha   90.00
_cell.angle_beta   90.00
_cell.angle_gamma   90.00
#
_symmetry.space_group_name_H-M   'P 1'
#
loop_
_entity.id
_entity.type
_entity.pdbx_description
1 polymer ?
#
loop_
_entity_poly.entity_id
_entity_poly.type
_entity_poly.pdbx_seq_one_letter_code
_entity_poly.pdbx_strand_id
1 'polypeptide(L)'
;MTIGLKTLISKLNDTSRTATERAANLCMSQGHYEVDVEHLFFALLEQPKCDFSIISRKFGISTGSLQSDLQSELSRFQNGNSRTPVFSPHLPKLFANAWLIASLDKQTTRIRSGHLLLAMLTEPDLSQLAFREIGRAHV
;
A
#
# COMPACT_ATOMS: atom_id res chain seq x y z
N MET A 1 10.20 -19.43 -8.61
CA MET A 1 10.43 -19.52 -7.15
C MET A 1 9.57 -18.49 -6.44
N THR A 2 8.84 -18.92 -5.43
CA THR A 2 7.95 -18.02 -4.69
C THR A 2 8.63 -17.56 -3.41
N ILE A 3 8.72 -16.24 -3.21
CA ILE A 3 9.26 -15.66 -1.99
C ILE A 3 8.09 -15.52 -0.99
N GLY A 4 8.27 -16.03 0.22
CA GLY A 4 7.24 -15.96 1.25
C GLY A 4 6.95 -14.55 1.71
N LEU A 5 5.71 -14.30 2.13
CA LEU A 5 5.29 -12.98 2.58
C LEU A 5 6.14 -12.47 3.76
N LYS A 6 6.46 -13.33 4.71
CA LYS A 6 7.29 -12.96 5.86
C LYS A 6 8.67 -12.44 5.41
N THR A 7 9.28 -13.11 4.43
CA THR A 7 10.57 -12.69 3.88
C THR A 7 10.44 -11.35 3.18
N LEU A 8 9.37 -11.16 2.39
CA LEU A 8 9.13 -9.89 1.69
C LEU A 8 8.94 -8.73 2.67
N ILE A 9 8.20 -8.94 3.75
CA ILE A 9 8.01 -7.92 4.78
C ILE A 9 9.35 -7.54 5.40
N SER A 10 10.26 -8.51 5.57
CA SER A 10 11.60 -8.23 6.11
C SER A 10 12.45 -7.37 5.17
N LYS A 11 12.09 -7.28 3.90
CA LYS A 11 12.78 -6.44 2.90
C LYS A 11 12.26 -5.02 2.84
N LEU A 12 11.14 -4.72 3.51
CA LEU A 12 10.59 -3.36 3.55
C LEU A 12 11.52 -2.45 4.36
N ASN A 13 11.61 -1.18 3.94
CA ASN A 13 12.28 -0.19 4.80
C ASN A 13 11.41 0.08 6.03
N ASP A 14 11.95 0.80 7.00
CA ASP A 14 11.26 1.01 8.28
C ASP A 14 9.90 1.71 8.10
N THR A 15 9.85 2.72 7.24
CA THR A 15 8.63 3.45 6.94
C THR A 15 7.55 2.53 6.36
N SER A 16 7.92 1.72 5.39
CA SER A 16 6.97 0.79 4.74
C SER A 16 6.55 -0.34 5.67
N ARG A 17 7.46 -0.81 6.52
CA ARG A 17 7.13 -1.83 7.52
C ARG A 17 6.14 -1.29 8.55
N THR A 18 6.39 -0.09 9.05
CA THR A 18 5.47 0.57 9.99
C THR A 18 4.10 0.76 9.36
N ALA A 19 4.06 1.18 8.08
CA ALA A 19 2.79 1.34 7.36
C ALA A 19 2.05 0.00 7.22
N THR A 20 2.77 -1.10 6.99
CA THR A 20 2.15 -2.43 6.90
C THR A 20 1.51 -2.82 8.23
N GLU A 21 2.21 -2.57 9.35
CA GLU A 21 1.67 -2.84 10.68
C GLU A 21 0.45 -1.99 10.97
N ARG A 22 0.50 -0.70 10.62
CA ARG A 22 -0.64 0.22 10.79
C ARG A 22 -1.81 -0.17 9.90
N ALA A 23 -1.53 -0.67 8.69
CA ALA A 23 -2.57 -1.15 7.79
C ALA A 23 -3.33 -2.33 8.40
N ALA A 24 -2.60 -3.27 9.02
CA ALA A 24 -3.23 -4.39 9.70
C ALA A 24 -4.09 -3.93 10.88
N ASN A 25 -3.59 -2.97 11.66
CA ASN A 25 -4.35 -2.41 12.78
C ASN A 25 -5.58 -1.64 12.31
N LEU A 26 -5.47 -0.89 11.22
CA LEU A 26 -6.60 -0.18 10.63
C LEU A 26 -7.68 -1.16 10.17
N CYS A 27 -7.27 -2.21 9.47
CA CYS A 27 -8.16 -3.26 9.01
C CYS A 27 -8.92 -3.89 10.19
N MET A 28 -8.19 -4.22 11.25
CA MET A 28 -8.76 -4.82 12.45
C MET A 28 -9.74 -3.88 13.14
N SER A 29 -9.37 -2.60 13.26
CA SER A 29 -10.21 -1.61 13.94
C SER A 29 -11.52 -1.35 13.22
N GLN A 30 -11.53 -1.50 11.90
CA GLN A 30 -12.74 -1.33 11.09
C GLN A 30 -13.52 -2.64 10.86
N GLY A 31 -13.02 -3.74 11.43
CA GLY A 31 -13.69 -5.04 11.33
C GLY A 31 -13.66 -5.66 9.95
N HIS A 32 -12.66 -5.33 9.14
CA HIS A 32 -12.52 -5.90 7.80
C HIS A 32 -11.91 -7.30 7.87
N TYR A 33 -12.14 -8.09 6.83
CA TYR A 33 -11.70 -9.48 6.77
C TYR A 33 -10.30 -9.65 6.19
N GLU A 34 -9.91 -8.74 5.30
CA GLU A 34 -8.61 -8.80 4.64
C GLU A 34 -7.90 -7.46 4.70
N VAL A 35 -6.59 -7.49 4.99
CA VAL A 35 -5.73 -6.32 4.84
C VAL A 35 -5.39 -6.22 3.35
N ASP A 36 -5.76 -5.11 2.72
CA ASP A 36 -5.58 -4.93 1.29
C ASP A 36 -4.73 -3.70 0.99
N VAL A 37 -4.50 -3.45 -0.29
CA VAL A 37 -3.64 -2.35 -0.76
C VAL A 37 -4.17 -0.99 -0.29
N GLU A 38 -5.50 -0.82 -0.20
CA GLU A 38 -6.10 0.42 0.29
C GLU A 38 -5.71 0.74 1.73
N HIS A 39 -5.67 -0.27 2.59
CA HIS A 39 -5.20 -0.10 3.97
C HIS A 39 -3.73 0.35 3.98
N LEU A 40 -2.90 -0.29 3.14
CA LEU A 40 -1.48 -0.01 3.10
C LEU A 40 -1.21 1.43 2.64
N PHE A 41 -1.83 1.84 1.52
CA PHE A 41 -1.59 3.18 1.00
C PHE A 41 -2.19 4.27 1.88
N PHE A 42 -3.31 4.00 2.55
CA PHE A 42 -3.84 4.91 3.55
C PHE A 42 -2.80 5.12 4.67
N ALA A 43 -2.23 4.04 5.19
CA ALA A 43 -1.22 4.10 6.24
C ALA A 43 0.06 4.82 5.77
N LEU A 44 0.47 4.61 4.52
CA LEU A 44 1.62 5.31 3.95
C LEU A 44 1.39 6.83 3.91
N LEU A 45 0.19 7.26 3.57
CA LEU A 45 -0.14 8.70 3.52
C LEU A 45 -0.12 9.36 4.89
N GLU A 46 -0.21 8.60 5.97
CA GLU A 46 -0.05 9.13 7.31
C GLU A 46 1.40 9.48 7.65
N GLN A 47 2.34 9.08 6.81
CA GLN A 47 3.77 9.33 7.00
C GLN A 47 4.25 10.37 5.99
N PRO A 48 4.35 11.65 6.38
CA PRO A 48 4.60 12.73 5.42
C PRO A 48 5.99 12.67 4.77
N LYS A 49 6.92 11.94 5.36
CA LYS A 49 8.28 11.81 4.83
C LYS A 49 8.49 10.58 3.96
N CYS A 50 7.48 9.72 3.77
CA CYS A 50 7.64 8.58 2.88
C CYS A 50 7.62 9.04 1.41
N ASP A 51 8.21 8.21 0.55
CA ASP A 51 8.32 8.54 -0.88
C ASP A 51 6.96 8.82 -1.50
N PHE A 52 5.95 8.02 -1.17
CA PHE A 52 4.62 8.17 -1.74
C PHE A 52 4.02 9.53 -1.40
N SER A 53 4.14 9.97 -0.14
CA SER A 53 3.64 11.29 0.27
C SER A 53 4.40 12.43 -0.40
N ILE A 54 5.73 12.29 -0.50
CA ILE A 54 6.57 13.30 -1.15
C ILE A 54 6.23 13.40 -2.63
N ILE A 55 6.11 12.26 -3.32
CA ILE A 55 5.76 12.21 -4.74
C ILE A 55 4.39 12.83 -4.97
N SER A 56 3.40 12.49 -4.14
CA SER A 56 2.05 13.03 -4.28
C SER A 56 2.05 14.55 -4.18
N ARG A 57 2.74 15.12 -3.18
CA ARG A 57 2.83 16.57 -3.01
C ARG A 57 3.56 17.23 -4.17
N LYS A 58 4.62 16.59 -4.68
CA LYS A 58 5.40 17.12 -5.78
C LYS A 58 4.58 17.25 -7.06
N PHE A 59 3.64 16.34 -7.30
CA PHE A 59 2.75 16.39 -8.46
C PHE A 59 1.45 17.13 -8.18
N GLY A 60 1.37 17.86 -7.06
CA GLY A 60 0.20 18.68 -6.74
C GLY A 60 -1.01 17.88 -6.31
N ILE A 61 -0.84 16.63 -5.94
CA ILE A 61 -1.93 15.78 -5.46
C ILE A 61 -2.04 15.96 -3.94
N SER A 62 -3.23 16.34 -3.48
CA SER A 62 -3.47 16.49 -2.05
C SER A 62 -3.47 15.14 -1.35
N THR A 63 -2.58 14.96 -0.38
CA THR A 63 -2.54 13.72 0.41
C THR A 63 -3.82 13.54 1.22
N GLY A 64 -4.43 14.66 1.68
CA GLY A 64 -5.71 14.61 2.37
C GLY A 64 -6.84 14.12 1.49
N SER A 65 -6.87 14.55 0.22
CA SER A 65 -7.87 14.07 -0.74
C SER A 65 -7.68 12.60 -1.04
N LEU A 66 -6.43 12.14 -1.20
CA LEU A 66 -6.14 10.72 -1.41
C LEU A 66 -6.59 9.89 -0.21
N GLN A 67 -6.31 10.35 1.01
CA GLN A 67 -6.77 9.64 2.20
C GLN A 67 -8.29 9.57 2.28
N SER A 68 -8.99 10.66 1.94
CA SER A 68 -10.45 10.66 1.91
C SER A 68 -11.00 9.66 0.90
N ASP A 69 -10.39 9.60 -0.29
CA ASP A 69 -10.82 8.66 -1.33
C ASP A 69 -10.58 7.22 -0.88
N LEU A 70 -9.43 6.95 -0.29
CA LEU A 70 -9.12 5.63 0.24
C LEU A 70 -10.06 5.25 1.37
N GLN A 71 -10.38 6.19 2.27
CA GLN A 71 -11.34 5.93 3.34
C GLN A 71 -12.74 5.61 2.77
N SER A 72 -13.14 6.30 1.71
CA SER A 72 -14.41 5.99 1.02
C SER A 72 -14.41 4.57 0.46
N GLU A 73 -13.30 4.15 -0.14
CA GLU A 73 -13.18 2.77 -0.62
C GLU A 73 -13.20 1.77 0.53
N LEU A 74 -12.48 2.07 1.63
CA LEU A 74 -12.45 1.19 2.79
C LEU A 74 -13.85 1.03 3.41
N SER A 75 -14.67 2.08 3.37
CA SER A 75 -16.02 2.04 3.92
C SER A 75 -16.94 1.07 3.16
N ARG A 76 -16.55 0.68 1.95
CA ARG A 76 -17.28 -0.30 1.15
C ARG A 76 -16.86 -1.73 1.42
N PHE A 77 -15.78 -1.93 2.16
CA PHE A 77 -15.30 -3.26 2.50
C PHE A 77 -16.29 -3.93 3.44
N GLN A 78 -16.44 -5.24 3.28
CA GLN A 78 -17.26 -6.03 4.19
C GLN A 78 -16.67 -5.96 5.60
N ASN A 79 -17.52 -5.66 6.59
CA ASN A 79 -17.10 -5.53 7.98
C ASN A 79 -17.79 -6.58 8.86
N GLY A 80 -17.60 -6.47 10.18
CA GLY A 80 -18.17 -7.42 11.11
C GLY A 80 -17.25 -8.57 11.48
N ASN A 81 -15.98 -8.50 11.04
CA ASN A 81 -14.99 -9.51 11.39
C ASN A 81 -14.50 -9.29 12.83
N SER A 82 -14.70 -10.29 13.71
CA SER A 82 -14.22 -10.27 15.08
C SER A 82 -12.91 -11.05 15.27
N ARG A 83 -12.38 -11.61 14.18
CA ARG A 83 -11.12 -12.38 14.19
C ARG A 83 -9.99 -11.55 13.59
N THR A 84 -8.75 -12.07 13.75
CA THR A 84 -7.59 -11.46 13.12
C THR A 84 -7.75 -11.51 11.59
N PRO A 85 -7.65 -10.38 10.90
CA PRO A 85 -7.75 -10.37 9.44
C PRO A 85 -6.55 -11.05 8.79
N VAL A 86 -6.74 -11.55 7.57
CA VAL A 86 -5.67 -12.13 6.77
C VAL A 86 -5.21 -11.11 5.74
N PHE A 87 -4.01 -11.28 5.19
CA PHE A 87 -3.54 -10.44 4.09
C PHE A 87 -4.22 -10.89 2.79
N SER A 88 -4.72 -9.92 2.01
CA SER A 88 -5.28 -10.23 0.70
C SER A 88 -4.18 -10.76 -0.22
N PRO A 89 -4.52 -11.53 -1.27
CA PRO A 89 -3.52 -12.00 -2.22
C PRO A 89 -2.81 -10.88 -2.97
N HIS A 90 -3.38 -9.69 -3.00
CA HIS A 90 -2.78 -8.51 -3.65
C HIS A 90 -1.49 -8.07 -2.96
N LEU A 91 -1.40 -8.20 -1.62
CA LEU A 91 -0.24 -7.72 -0.88
C LEU A 91 1.03 -8.51 -1.14
N PRO A 92 1.03 -9.86 -1.08
CA PRO A 92 2.24 -10.60 -1.45
C PRO A 92 2.67 -10.31 -2.88
N LYS A 93 1.73 -10.15 -3.80
CA LYS A 93 2.02 -9.83 -5.20
C LYS A 93 2.66 -8.45 -5.32
N LEU A 94 2.11 -7.46 -4.63
CA LEU A 94 2.65 -6.10 -4.60
C LEU A 94 4.07 -6.10 -4.04
N PHE A 95 4.28 -6.76 -2.91
CA PHE A 95 5.60 -6.80 -2.27
C PHE A 95 6.62 -7.52 -3.13
N ALA A 96 6.25 -8.63 -3.78
CA ALA A 96 7.14 -9.37 -4.66
C ALA A 96 7.58 -8.52 -5.86
N ASN A 97 6.64 -7.82 -6.50
CA ASN A 97 6.95 -6.96 -7.62
C ASN A 97 7.79 -5.76 -7.19
N ALA A 98 7.47 -5.17 -6.03
CA ALA A 98 8.25 -4.07 -5.47
C ALA A 98 9.68 -4.51 -5.15
N TRP A 99 9.86 -5.74 -4.66
CA TRP A 99 11.17 -6.30 -4.39
C TRP A 99 11.99 -6.44 -5.66
N LEU A 100 11.38 -6.90 -6.76
CA LEU A 100 12.07 -6.97 -8.05
C LEU A 100 12.53 -5.59 -8.49
N ILE A 101 11.69 -4.58 -8.36
CA ILE A 101 12.03 -3.20 -8.72
C ILE A 101 13.17 -2.69 -7.83
N ALA A 102 13.06 -2.90 -6.52
CA ALA A 102 14.07 -2.45 -5.56
C ALA A 102 15.42 -3.12 -5.79
N SER A 103 15.42 -4.40 -6.16
CA SER A 103 16.68 -5.13 -6.40
C SER A 103 17.42 -4.64 -7.63
N LEU A 104 16.75 -3.94 -8.55
CA LEU A 104 17.38 -3.29 -9.70
C LEU A 104 17.88 -1.88 -9.36
N ASP A 105 17.48 -1.33 -8.23
CA ASP A 105 17.88 0.00 -7.78
C ASP A 105 19.17 -0.14 -6.95
N LYS A 106 20.28 0.30 -7.52
CA LYS A 106 21.59 0.16 -6.90
C LYS A 106 21.78 1.05 -5.67
N GLN A 107 20.85 1.96 -5.42
CA GLN A 107 20.96 2.92 -4.31
C GLN A 107 20.24 2.45 -3.05
N THR A 108 19.58 1.30 -3.10
CA THR A 108 18.84 0.78 -1.96
C THR A 108 18.91 -0.74 -1.90
N THR A 109 18.86 -1.28 -0.67
CA THR A 109 18.76 -2.71 -0.42
C THR A 109 17.42 -3.07 0.19
N ARG A 110 16.50 -2.11 0.26
CA ARG A 110 15.20 -2.29 0.89
C ARG A 110 14.09 -1.79 -0.02
N ILE A 111 12.88 -2.32 0.18
CA ILE A 111 11.69 -1.85 -0.52
C ILE A 111 11.24 -0.54 0.13
N ARG A 112 11.15 0.52 -0.67
CA ARG A 112 10.63 1.83 -0.24
C ARG A 112 9.21 2.01 -0.77
N SER A 113 8.49 2.99 -0.23
CA SER A 113 7.12 3.24 -0.69
C SER A 113 7.06 3.66 -2.16
N GLY A 114 8.11 4.27 -2.69
CA GLY A 114 8.22 4.55 -4.13
C GLY A 114 8.23 3.29 -4.97
N HIS A 115 8.91 2.24 -4.51
CA HIS A 115 8.91 0.93 -5.18
C HIS A 115 7.52 0.30 -5.13
N LEU A 116 6.82 0.42 -3.99
CA LEU A 116 5.46 -0.07 -3.84
C LEU A 116 4.50 0.63 -4.81
N LEU A 117 4.62 1.94 -4.91
CA LEU A 117 3.81 2.73 -5.85
C LEU A 117 4.06 2.30 -7.29
N LEU A 118 5.32 2.15 -7.67
CA LEU A 118 5.67 1.75 -9.03
C LEU A 118 5.15 0.35 -9.34
N ALA A 119 5.27 -0.59 -8.39
CA ALA A 119 4.73 -1.93 -8.55
C ALA A 119 3.21 -1.90 -8.73
N MET A 120 2.52 -1.06 -7.96
CA MET A 120 1.07 -0.88 -8.08
C MET A 120 0.68 -0.43 -9.49
N LEU A 121 1.42 0.53 -10.05
CA LEU A 121 1.09 1.11 -11.35
C LEU A 121 1.45 0.20 -12.52
N THR A 122 2.42 -0.69 -12.35
CA THR A 122 2.91 -1.54 -13.45
C THR A 122 2.33 -2.94 -13.47
N GLU A 123 1.73 -3.40 -12.36
CA GLU A 123 1.10 -4.72 -12.31
C GLU A 123 -0.35 -4.63 -12.82
N PRO A 124 -0.73 -5.37 -13.88
CA PRO A 124 -2.07 -5.23 -14.46
C PRO A 124 -3.21 -5.47 -13.47
N ASP A 125 -3.07 -6.45 -12.57
CA ASP A 125 -4.12 -6.76 -11.60
C ASP A 125 -4.29 -5.68 -10.53
N LEU A 126 -3.22 -4.93 -10.27
CA LEU A 126 -3.21 -3.89 -9.23
C LEU A 126 -3.44 -2.50 -9.81
N SER A 127 -3.02 -2.27 -11.07
CA SER A 127 -3.09 -0.94 -11.68
C SER A 127 -4.53 -0.43 -11.82
N GLN A 128 -5.49 -1.31 -11.98
CA GLN A 128 -6.89 -0.91 -12.04
C GLN A 128 -7.35 -0.26 -10.74
N LEU A 129 -6.88 -0.78 -9.60
CA LEU A 129 -7.17 -0.18 -8.29
C LEU A 129 -6.52 1.20 -8.17
N ALA A 130 -5.26 1.31 -8.58
CA ALA A 130 -4.52 2.56 -8.54
C ALA A 130 -5.18 3.62 -9.43
N PHE A 131 -5.56 3.27 -10.64
CA PHE A 131 -6.22 4.21 -11.54
C PHE A 131 -7.55 4.69 -10.99
N ARG A 132 -8.29 3.83 -10.32
CA ARG A 132 -9.55 4.23 -9.70
C ARG A 132 -9.32 5.33 -8.65
N GLU A 133 -8.33 5.13 -7.77
CA GLU A 133 -8.03 6.09 -6.71
C GLU A 133 -7.44 7.40 -7.26
N ILE A 134 -6.45 7.29 -8.13
CA ILE A 134 -5.79 8.46 -8.72
C ILE A 134 -6.78 9.23 -9.60
N GLY A 135 -7.60 8.53 -10.36
CA GLY A 135 -8.61 9.16 -11.20
C GLY A 135 -9.59 10.00 -10.38
N ARG A 136 -9.99 9.53 -9.22
CA ARG A 136 -10.87 10.29 -8.33
C ARG A 136 -10.19 11.54 -7.79
N ALA A 137 -8.90 11.48 -7.50
CA ALA A 137 -8.15 12.61 -6.97
C ALA A 137 -8.02 13.75 -7.98
N HIS A 138 -8.15 13.45 -9.27
CA HIS A 138 -8.01 14.43 -10.35
C HIS A 138 -9.34 14.93 -10.94
N VAL A 139 -10.44 14.37 -10.50
CA VAL A 139 -11.77 14.74 -11.03
C VAL A 139 -12.47 15.80 -10.20
#